data_c3ab073ae0ce56a46d337799a50bc710
#
_entry.id   c3ab073ae0ce56a46d337799a50bc710
#
_cell.length_a   1.000
_cell.length_b   1.000
_cell.length_c   1.000
_cell.angle_alpha   90.00
_cell.angle_beta   90.00
_cell.angle_gamma   90.00
#
_symmetry.space_group_name_H-M   'P 1'
#
loop_
_entity.id
_entity.type
_entity.pdbx_description
1 polymer ?
#
loop_
_entity_poly.entity_id
_entity_poly.type
_entity_poly.pdbx_seq_one_letter_code
_entity_poly.pdbx_strand_id
1 'polypeptide(L)'
;MKLQVHSIHFDADQKLIDFIQRKVDKLETFYDRMVDGEVFLRLNNEGIENKTVEIKLNVPGQNLFAKEQAKSFEAATDMATEALRVQLKKFKVKEQEARF
;
A
#
# COMPACT_ATOMS: atom_id res chain seq x y z
N MET A 1 7.85 -9.90 -0.70
CA MET A 1 8.39 -8.56 -0.41
C MET A 1 8.32 -8.30 1.09
N LYS A 2 9.34 -7.68 1.64
CA LYS A 2 9.35 -7.32 3.05
C LYS A 2 8.48 -6.09 3.28
N LEU A 3 7.48 -6.22 4.14
CA LEU A 3 6.53 -5.17 4.45
C LEU A 3 6.55 -4.87 5.95
N GLN A 4 6.73 -3.60 6.30
CA GLN A 4 6.61 -3.16 7.69
C GLN A 4 5.26 -2.49 7.89
N VAL A 5 4.50 -2.95 8.88
CA VAL A 5 3.18 -2.40 9.19
C VAL A 5 3.26 -1.68 10.54
N HIS A 6 2.91 -0.39 10.52
CA HIS A 6 2.92 0.46 11.71
C HIS A 6 1.49 0.84 12.07
N SER A 7 1.04 0.44 13.26
CA SER A 7 -0.26 0.85 13.81
C SER A 7 -0.05 2.02 14.73
N ILE A 8 -0.69 3.14 14.45
CA ILE A 8 -0.49 4.39 15.19
C ILE A 8 -1.64 4.60 16.17
N HIS A 9 -1.31 4.53 17.47
CA HIS A 9 -2.23 4.71 18.59
C HIS A 9 -3.28 3.60 18.76
N PHE A 10 -3.02 2.41 18.19
CA PHE A 10 -3.83 1.22 18.43
C PHE A 10 -3.03 -0.02 18.04
N ASP A 11 -3.52 -1.20 18.39
CA ASP A 11 -2.89 -2.46 18.01
C ASP A 11 -3.71 -3.14 16.91
N ALA A 12 -3.12 -3.28 15.73
CA ALA A 12 -3.76 -4.00 14.64
C ALA A 12 -3.72 -5.50 14.95
N ASP A 13 -4.83 -6.21 14.73
CA ASP A 13 -4.83 -7.65 14.91
C ASP A 13 -4.11 -8.35 13.76
N GLN A 14 -3.76 -9.62 13.98
CA GLN A 14 -2.99 -10.38 13.00
C GLN A 14 -3.76 -10.61 11.71
N LYS A 15 -5.09 -10.73 11.79
CA LYS A 15 -5.92 -10.90 10.59
C LYS A 15 -5.83 -9.71 9.66
N LEU A 16 -5.82 -8.50 10.23
CA LEU A 16 -5.68 -7.27 9.45
C LEU A 16 -4.29 -7.21 8.82
N ILE A 17 -3.25 -7.49 9.59
CA ILE A 17 -1.87 -7.48 9.09
C ILE A 17 -1.71 -8.48 7.95
N ASP A 18 -2.27 -9.69 8.10
CA ASP A 18 -2.21 -10.72 7.05
C ASP A 18 -2.97 -10.31 5.81
N PHE A 19 -4.14 -9.67 5.98
CA PHE A 19 -4.92 -9.14 4.87
C PHE A 19 -4.12 -8.12 4.06
N ILE A 20 -3.49 -7.18 4.76
CA ILE A 20 -2.68 -6.14 4.13
C ILE A 20 -1.50 -6.78 3.38
N GLN A 21 -0.82 -7.73 4.01
CA GLN A 21 0.32 -8.43 3.39
C GLN A 21 -0.11 -9.11 2.10
N ARG A 22 -1.24 -9.82 2.10
CA ARG A 22 -1.73 -10.50 0.90
C ARG A 22 -2.07 -9.52 -0.22
N LYS A 23 -2.70 -8.39 0.13
CA LYS A 23 -3.08 -7.38 -0.85
C LYS A 23 -1.86 -6.73 -1.48
N VAL A 24 -0.86 -6.40 -0.68
CA VAL A 24 0.38 -5.81 -1.18
C VAL A 24 1.17 -6.84 -1.99
N ASP A 25 1.22 -8.09 -1.53
CA ASP A 25 1.92 -9.16 -2.25
C ASP A 25 1.37 -9.37 -3.66
N LYS A 26 0.05 -9.19 -3.86
CA LYS A 26 -0.54 -9.28 -5.19
C LYS A 26 0.04 -8.26 -6.16
N LEU A 27 0.51 -7.13 -5.67
CA LEU A 27 1.12 -6.11 -6.52
C LEU A 27 2.40 -6.62 -7.18
N GLU A 28 3.07 -7.59 -6.58
CA GLU A 28 4.27 -8.20 -7.14
C GLU A 28 3.99 -8.98 -8.44
N THR A 29 2.73 -9.36 -8.67
CA THR A 29 2.34 -10.01 -9.92
C THR A 29 2.37 -9.04 -11.11
N PHE A 30 2.27 -7.74 -10.82
CA PHE A 30 2.34 -6.70 -11.85
C PHE A 30 3.75 -6.16 -12.03
N TYR A 31 4.55 -6.20 -10.95
CA TYR A 31 5.90 -5.67 -10.97
C TYR A 31 6.75 -6.40 -9.91
N ASP A 32 7.69 -7.21 -10.37
CA ASP A 32 8.46 -8.12 -9.51
C ASP A 32 9.75 -7.53 -8.94
N ARG A 33 10.04 -6.26 -9.21
CA ARG A 33 11.27 -5.59 -8.78
C ARG A 33 11.07 -4.65 -7.61
N MET A 34 9.98 -4.80 -6.86
CA MET A 34 9.77 -4.01 -5.64
C MET A 34 10.79 -4.42 -4.57
N VAL A 35 11.37 -3.41 -3.93
CA VAL A 35 12.41 -3.62 -2.92
C VAL A 35 11.78 -3.97 -1.57
N ASP A 36 10.94 -3.07 -1.06
CA ASP A 36 10.24 -3.25 0.21
C ASP A 36 9.06 -2.28 0.27
N GLY A 37 8.35 -2.30 1.40
CA GLY A 37 7.24 -1.38 1.59
C GLY A 37 6.98 -1.11 3.05
N GLU A 38 6.27 -0.01 3.30
CA GLU A 38 5.80 0.37 4.63
C GLU A 38 4.32 0.73 4.56
N VAL A 39 3.59 0.32 5.60
CA VAL A 39 2.17 0.64 5.75
C VAL A 39 1.96 1.34 7.07
N PHE A 40 1.23 2.45 7.05
CA PHE A 40 0.86 3.20 8.25
C PHE A 40 -0.65 3.14 8.40
N LEU A 41 -1.11 2.65 9.55
CA LEU A 41 -2.53 2.55 9.89
C LEU A 41 -2.83 3.58 10.95
N ARG A 42 -3.81 4.45 10.66
CA ARG A 42 -4.23 5.49 11.60
C ARG A 42 -5.73 5.43 11.84
N LEU A 43 -6.10 5.56 13.10
CA LEU A 43 -7.50 5.66 13.49
C LEU A 43 -7.77 7.13 13.83
N ASN A 44 -8.57 7.80 13.00
CA ASN A 44 -8.96 9.18 13.23
C ASN A 44 -10.09 9.23 14.24
N ASN A 45 -10.15 10.31 15.01
CA ASN A 45 -11.14 10.44 16.09
C ASN A 45 -12.51 10.91 15.63
N GLU A 46 -12.65 11.34 14.39
CA GLU A 46 -13.89 11.94 13.88
C GLU A 46 -14.41 11.24 12.64
N GLY A 47 -15.75 11.15 12.57
CA GLY A 47 -16.43 10.70 11.38
C GLY A 47 -16.59 9.19 11.27
N ILE A 48 -17.40 8.77 10.28
CA ILE A 48 -17.69 7.37 10.01
C ILE A 48 -16.52 6.73 9.24
N GLU A 49 -15.94 7.47 8.30
CA GLU A 49 -14.79 7.00 7.53
C GLU A 49 -13.51 7.45 8.23
N ASN A 50 -13.22 6.78 9.34
CA ASN A 50 -12.15 7.21 10.24
C ASN A 50 -10.91 6.29 10.23
N LYS A 51 -10.83 5.33 9.30
CA LYS A 51 -9.67 4.46 9.17
C LYS A 51 -8.85 4.91 7.98
N THR A 52 -7.59 5.25 8.23
CA THR A 52 -6.66 5.72 7.20
C THR A 52 -5.55 4.71 6.98
N VAL A 53 -5.27 4.39 5.73
CA VAL A 53 -4.17 3.51 5.34
C VAL A 53 -3.25 4.29 4.40
N GLU A 54 -1.97 4.34 4.77
CA GLU A 54 -0.93 4.90 3.91
C GLU A 54 0.02 3.77 3.53
N ILE A 55 0.28 3.60 2.26
CA ILE A 55 1.20 2.56 1.77
C ILE A 55 2.28 3.22 0.94
N LYS A 56 3.53 2.95 1.30
CA LYS A 56 4.70 3.41 0.57
C LYS A 56 5.44 2.18 0.05
N LEU A 57 5.66 2.13 -1.26
CA LEU A 57 6.40 1.05 -1.90
C LEU A 57 7.69 1.61 -2.48
N ASN A 58 8.81 0.97 -2.16
CA ASN A 58 10.09 1.32 -2.71
C ASN A 58 10.34 0.49 -3.96
N VAL A 59 10.52 1.18 -5.08
CA VAL A 59 10.88 0.58 -6.36
C VAL A 59 12.23 1.15 -6.79
N PRO A 60 12.93 0.55 -7.78
CA PRO A 60 14.22 1.10 -8.19
C PRO A 60 14.12 2.55 -8.61
N GLY A 61 14.85 3.42 -7.90
CA GLY A 61 14.95 4.84 -8.22
C GLY A 61 13.86 5.75 -7.72
N GLN A 62 12.78 5.22 -7.11
CA GLN A 62 11.72 6.08 -6.55
C GLN A 62 10.83 5.35 -5.56
N ASN A 63 9.91 6.10 -4.96
CA ASN A 63 8.88 5.58 -4.08
C ASN A 63 7.51 5.79 -4.71
N LEU A 64 6.63 4.81 -4.54
CA LEU A 64 5.22 4.95 -4.88
C LEU A 64 4.43 5.06 -3.58
N PHE A 65 3.40 5.88 -3.57
CA PHE A 65 2.66 6.19 -2.35
C PHE A 65 1.16 6.30 -2.63
N ALA A 66 0.36 5.75 -1.70
CA ALA A 66 -1.09 5.92 -1.72
C ALA A 66 -1.59 6.11 -0.30
N LYS A 67 -2.54 7.01 -0.12
CA LYS A 67 -3.20 7.26 1.15
C LYS A 67 -4.70 7.25 0.91
N GLU A 68 -5.42 6.43 1.67
CA GLU A 68 -6.87 6.29 1.52
C GLU A 68 -7.53 6.22 2.89
N GLN A 69 -8.76 6.68 2.96
CA GLN A 69 -9.56 6.71 4.17
C GLN A 69 -10.90 6.06 3.90
N ALA A 70 -11.38 5.22 4.81
CA ALA A 70 -12.63 4.49 4.64
C ALA A 70 -13.22 4.10 5.99
N LYS A 71 -14.35 3.38 5.95
CA LYS A 71 -15.04 2.90 7.15
C LYS A 71 -14.30 1.75 7.84
N SER A 72 -13.48 1.02 7.08
CA SER A 72 -12.67 -0.07 7.63
C SER A 72 -11.27 0.00 7.06
N PHE A 73 -10.32 -0.60 7.77
CA PHE A 73 -8.95 -0.69 7.27
C PHE A 73 -8.86 -1.56 6.02
N GLU A 74 -9.71 -2.59 5.94
CA GLU A 74 -9.77 -3.47 4.77
C GLU A 74 -10.20 -2.70 3.52
N ALA A 75 -11.26 -1.89 3.64
CA ALA A 75 -11.73 -1.07 2.51
C ALA A 75 -10.69 -0.04 2.11
N ALA A 76 -10.05 0.63 3.07
CA ALA A 76 -9.00 1.60 2.78
C ALA A 76 -7.80 0.94 2.12
N THR A 77 -7.44 -0.28 2.56
CA THR A 77 -6.36 -1.05 1.95
C THR A 77 -6.66 -1.41 0.50
N ASP A 78 -7.90 -1.86 0.22
CA ASP A 78 -8.32 -2.15 -1.15
C ASP A 78 -8.18 -0.93 -2.06
N MET A 79 -8.60 0.23 -1.58
CA MET A 79 -8.48 1.48 -2.33
C MET A 79 -7.02 1.87 -2.56
N ALA A 80 -6.19 1.75 -1.53
CA ALA A 80 -4.78 2.11 -1.61
C ALA A 80 -4.01 1.18 -2.56
N THR A 81 -4.26 -0.13 -2.47
CA THR A 81 -3.58 -1.09 -3.35
C THR A 81 -4.03 -0.94 -4.81
N GLU A 82 -5.29 -0.58 -5.05
CA GLU A 82 -5.76 -0.30 -6.41
C GLU A 82 -5.05 0.95 -6.98
N ALA A 83 -4.92 2.00 -6.18
CA ALA A 83 -4.19 3.20 -6.60
C ALA A 83 -2.73 2.87 -6.92
N LEU A 84 -2.09 2.03 -6.09
CA LEU A 84 -0.71 1.61 -6.32
C LEU A 84 -0.57 0.73 -7.56
N ARG A 85 -1.57 -0.11 -7.84
CA ARG A 85 -1.57 -0.92 -9.06
C ARG A 85 -1.49 -0.03 -10.30
N VAL A 86 -2.28 1.04 -10.31
CA VAL A 86 -2.25 2.01 -11.42
C VAL A 86 -0.89 2.70 -11.52
N GLN A 87 -0.33 3.11 -10.38
CA GLN A 87 0.99 3.74 -10.35
C GLN A 87 2.09 2.79 -10.83
N LEU A 88 2.03 1.51 -10.42
CA LEU A 88 3.00 0.51 -10.84
C LEU A 88 2.94 0.27 -12.34
N LYS A 89 1.75 0.25 -12.91
CA LYS A 89 1.58 0.09 -14.35
C LYS A 89 2.24 1.23 -15.10
N LYS A 90 2.02 2.47 -14.64
CA LYS A 90 2.64 3.66 -15.25
C LYS A 90 4.15 3.63 -15.08
N PHE A 91 4.63 3.27 -13.90
CA PHE A 91 6.07 3.16 -13.63
C PHE A 91 6.74 2.13 -14.54
N LYS A 92 6.11 0.98 -14.72
CA LYS A 92 6.63 -0.08 -15.57
C LYS A 92 6.76 0.37 -17.03
N VAL A 93 5.78 1.11 -17.53
CA VAL A 93 5.83 1.66 -18.88
C VAL A 93 7.00 2.64 -19.03
N LYS A 94 7.16 3.57 -18.07
CA LYS A 94 8.26 4.52 -18.09
C LYS A 94 9.63 3.83 -18.03
N GLU A 95 9.75 2.79 -17.21
CA GLU A 95 10.97 2.02 -17.09
C GLU A 95 11.33 1.35 -18.42
N GLN A 96 10.35 0.82 -19.13
CA GLN A 96 10.56 0.22 -20.44
C GLN A 96 10.97 1.25 -21.48
N GLU A 97 10.34 2.43 -21.46
CA GLU A 97 10.69 3.52 -22.37
C GLU A 97 12.12 4.02 -22.15
N ALA A 98 12.58 4.05 -20.91
CA ALA A 98 13.92 4.50 -20.57
C ALA A 98 15.03 3.58 -21.08
N ARG A 99 14.70 2.39 -21.55
CA ARG A 99 15.67 1.41 -22.05
C ARG A 99 16.00 1.58 -23.53
N PHE A 100 15.35 2.49 -24.20
CA PHE A 100 15.59 2.73 -25.64
C PHE A 100 16.52 3.89 -25.86
#